data_b499f23c1783237396bdd2646c9c0956
#
_entry.id   b499f23c1783237396bdd2646c9c0956
#
_cell.length_a   1.000
_cell.length_b   1.000
_cell.length_c   1.000
_cell.angle_alpha   90.00
_cell.angle_beta   90.00
_cell.angle_gamma   90.00
#
_symmetry.space_group_name_H-M   'P 1'
#
loop_
_entity.id
_entity.type
_entity.pdbx_description
1 polymer ?
#
loop_
_entity_poly.entity_id
_entity_poly.type
_entity_poly.pdbx_seq_one_letter_code
_entity_poly.pdbx_strand_id
1 'polypeptide(L)'
;LMVAAKQEQLKEKLGTLAELFGHLTSTSGDLASNLEFSLTSAQYPGREKFLEELIAKMSGSDKLPSIEEIERVWYEINREMVESGKVVSFDAELSRPNGDKVQQRVVRVGTFNVISEEGKYLQYVPSKGSLEELARQPSGPYIGWAKELAGSTEGLHRFGIDPTGPSGGSFLAALINSPNLEERW
;
A
#
# COMPACT_ATOMS: atom_id res chain seq x y z
N LEU A 1 18.02 39.77 33.73
CA LEU A 1 16.98 40.01 32.72
C LEU A 1 17.25 39.28 31.38
N MET A 2 18.49 39.38 30.83
CA MET A 2 18.80 38.77 29.51
C MET A 2 18.83 37.23 29.52
N VAL A 3 19.24 36.57 30.60
CA VAL A 3 19.27 35.11 30.74
C VAL A 3 17.84 34.54 30.84
N ALA A 4 16.98 35.17 31.65
CA ALA A 4 15.60 34.76 31.80
C ALA A 4 14.80 34.85 30.48
N ALA A 5 15.01 35.92 29.69
CA ALA A 5 14.40 36.08 28.39
C ALA A 5 14.86 35.00 27.39
N LYS A 6 16.13 34.62 27.40
CA LYS A 6 16.67 33.54 26.56
C LYS A 6 16.15 32.16 26.98
N GLN A 7 15.97 31.93 28.28
CA GLN A 7 15.39 30.70 28.78
C GLN A 7 13.93 30.55 28.40
N GLU A 8 13.15 31.62 28.42
CA GLU A 8 11.75 31.61 27.99
C GLU A 8 11.64 31.34 26.46
N GLN A 9 12.47 32.01 25.65
CA GLN A 9 12.54 31.75 24.22
C GLN A 9 12.96 30.31 23.89
N LEU A 10 13.89 29.74 24.66
CA LEU A 10 14.29 28.35 24.46
C LEU A 10 13.15 27.38 24.80
N LYS A 11 12.45 27.63 25.91
CA LYS A 11 11.30 26.83 26.34
C LYS A 11 10.16 26.87 25.32
N GLU A 12 9.85 28.05 24.76
CA GLU A 12 8.86 28.22 23.72
C GLU A 12 9.24 27.44 22.45
N LYS A 13 10.48 27.56 21.98
CA LYS A 13 10.98 26.81 20.82
C LYS A 13 10.96 25.30 21.04
N LEU A 14 11.34 24.82 22.24
CA LEU A 14 11.26 23.40 22.57
C LEU A 14 9.82 22.91 22.59
N GLY A 15 8.86 23.71 23.09
CA GLY A 15 7.44 23.38 23.05
C GLY A 15 6.93 23.25 21.61
N THR A 16 7.24 24.21 20.75
CA THR A 16 6.87 24.17 19.32
C THR A 16 7.49 22.97 18.59
N LEU A 17 8.76 22.65 18.87
CA LEU A 17 9.40 21.46 18.29
C LEU A 17 8.73 20.17 18.77
N ALA A 18 8.38 20.05 20.05
CA ALA A 18 7.68 18.88 20.57
C ALA A 18 6.31 18.67 19.91
N GLU A 19 5.58 19.76 19.66
CA GLU A 19 4.31 19.72 18.92
C GLU A 19 4.51 19.24 17.46
N LEU A 20 5.50 19.80 16.75
CA LEU A 20 5.82 19.40 15.38
C LEU A 20 6.20 17.91 15.30
N PHE A 21 6.98 17.41 16.26
CA PHE A 21 7.33 15.98 16.31
C PHE A 21 6.16 15.10 16.66
N GLY A 22 5.23 15.57 17.49
CA GLY A 22 3.97 14.89 17.73
C GLY A 22 3.15 14.73 16.44
N HIS A 23 3.03 15.79 15.65
CA HIS A 23 2.37 15.74 14.35
C HIS A 23 3.10 14.83 13.36
N LEU A 24 4.43 14.91 13.29
CA LEU A 24 5.20 14.03 12.40
C LEU A 24 5.04 12.56 12.78
N THR A 25 5.06 12.24 14.08
CA THR A 25 4.85 10.86 14.56
C THR A 25 3.47 10.36 14.20
N SER A 26 2.41 11.16 14.42
CA SER A 26 1.04 10.81 14.06
C SER A 26 0.89 10.59 12.56
N THR A 27 1.38 11.55 11.75
CA THR A 27 1.34 11.46 10.28
C THR A 27 2.10 10.23 9.77
N SER A 28 3.26 9.93 10.34
CA SER A 28 4.03 8.74 9.97
C SER A 28 3.29 7.45 10.32
N GLY A 29 2.56 7.42 11.45
CA GLY A 29 1.73 6.28 11.86
C GLY A 29 0.54 6.06 10.92
N ASP A 30 -0.16 7.14 10.59
CA ASP A 30 -1.28 7.08 9.63
C ASP A 30 -0.80 6.63 8.25
N LEU A 31 0.35 7.15 7.80
CA LEU A 31 0.95 6.75 6.53
C LEU A 31 1.37 5.28 6.56
N ALA A 32 2.05 4.80 7.62
CA ALA A 32 2.47 3.41 7.75
C ALA A 32 1.27 2.46 7.65
N SER A 33 0.18 2.77 8.37
CA SER A 33 -1.06 1.99 8.33
C SER A 33 -1.70 1.97 6.95
N ASN A 34 -1.68 3.08 6.21
CA ASN A 34 -2.18 3.14 4.85
C ASN A 34 -1.30 2.32 3.88
N LEU A 35 0.03 2.43 4.00
CA LEU A 35 0.97 1.74 3.13
C LEU A 35 0.98 0.23 3.36
N GLU A 36 0.74 -0.24 4.59
CA GLU A 36 0.68 -1.66 4.92
C GLU A 36 -0.30 -2.42 4.03
N PHE A 37 -1.48 -1.84 3.78
CA PHE A 37 -2.53 -2.48 2.99
C PHE A 37 -2.60 -1.99 1.54
N SER A 38 -1.81 -1.01 1.15
CA SER A 38 -1.86 -0.47 -0.20
C SER A 38 -1.27 -1.43 -1.23
N LEU A 39 -1.95 -1.57 -2.37
CA LEU A 39 -1.46 -2.34 -3.51
C LEU A 39 -0.16 -1.78 -4.11
N THR A 40 0.13 -0.50 -3.88
CA THR A 40 1.41 0.09 -4.31
C THR A 40 2.59 -0.49 -3.55
N SER A 41 2.37 -1.03 -2.32
CA SER A 41 3.41 -1.70 -1.53
C SER A 41 3.86 -3.04 -2.12
N ALA A 42 3.02 -3.69 -2.94
CA ALA A 42 3.45 -4.84 -3.72
C ALA A 42 4.54 -4.48 -4.75
N GLN A 43 4.51 -3.24 -5.27
CA GLN A 43 5.49 -2.72 -6.22
C GLN A 43 6.70 -2.09 -5.51
N TYR A 44 6.48 -1.46 -4.36
CA TYR A 44 7.49 -0.73 -3.59
C TYR A 44 7.55 -1.26 -2.15
N PRO A 45 8.11 -2.46 -1.92
CA PRO A 45 8.12 -3.09 -0.59
C PRO A 45 9.02 -2.35 0.40
N GLY A 46 8.73 -2.50 1.70
CA GLY A 46 9.58 -2.01 2.80
C GLY A 46 9.41 -0.53 3.14
N ARG A 47 8.41 0.15 2.57
CA ARG A 47 8.12 1.57 2.89
C ARG A 47 7.56 1.73 4.29
N GLU A 48 6.68 0.83 4.69
CA GLU A 48 6.10 0.77 6.03
C GLU A 48 7.17 0.59 7.10
N LYS A 49 8.15 -0.26 6.85
CA LYS A 49 9.24 -0.54 7.78
C LYS A 49 10.09 0.69 8.11
N PHE A 50 10.39 1.52 7.12
CA PHE A 50 11.08 2.79 7.35
C PHE A 50 10.27 3.70 8.29
N LEU A 51 8.95 3.77 8.11
CA LEU A 51 8.07 4.60 8.94
C LEU A 51 7.98 4.06 10.38
N GLU A 52 7.91 2.75 10.56
CA GLU A 52 7.95 2.11 11.88
C GLU A 52 9.27 2.40 12.62
N GLU A 53 10.41 2.30 11.94
CA GLU A 53 11.72 2.63 12.47
C GLU A 53 11.82 4.10 12.87
N LEU A 54 11.26 5.01 12.07
CA LEU A 54 11.21 6.44 12.35
C LEU A 54 10.33 6.75 13.57
N ILE A 55 9.14 6.13 13.65
CA ILE A 55 8.23 6.27 14.79
C ILE A 55 8.91 5.77 16.09
N ALA A 56 9.52 4.59 16.03
CA ALA A 56 10.25 4.03 17.17
C ALA A 56 11.39 4.94 17.64
N LYS A 57 12.13 5.53 16.70
CA LYS A 57 13.20 6.51 16.99
C LYS A 57 12.65 7.75 17.71
N MET A 58 11.53 8.31 17.24
CA MET A 58 10.91 9.50 17.82
C MET A 58 10.24 9.24 19.19
N SER A 59 9.71 8.03 19.38
CA SER A 59 9.00 7.66 20.61
C SER A 59 9.92 7.21 21.75
N GLY A 60 11.11 6.68 21.46
CA GLY A 60 11.98 6.01 22.44
C GLY A 60 13.24 6.75 22.83
N SER A 61 13.55 7.90 22.25
CA SER A 61 14.80 8.62 22.54
C SER A 61 14.66 10.13 22.31
N ASP A 62 15.55 10.90 22.96
CA ASP A 62 15.74 12.34 22.68
C ASP A 62 16.34 12.61 21.29
N LYS A 63 16.30 11.65 20.38
CA LYS A 63 16.83 11.79 19.03
C LYS A 63 15.79 12.37 18.10
N LEU A 64 16.12 13.53 17.59
CA LEU A 64 15.32 14.20 16.58
C LEU A 64 15.43 13.47 15.22
N PRO A 65 14.36 13.45 14.43
CA PRO A 65 14.45 13.01 13.03
C PRO A 65 15.39 13.91 12.25
N SER A 66 16.12 13.33 11.30
CA SER A 66 16.93 14.12 10.38
C SER A 66 16.06 14.76 9.29
N ILE A 67 16.61 15.74 8.59
CA ILE A 67 15.91 16.39 7.47
C ILE A 67 15.61 15.36 6.38
N GLU A 68 16.56 14.47 6.11
CA GLU A 68 16.42 13.41 5.09
C GLU A 68 15.31 12.42 5.45
N GLU A 69 15.12 12.12 6.74
CA GLU A 69 14.01 11.28 7.20
C GLU A 69 12.65 11.97 7.00
N ILE A 70 12.58 13.28 7.29
CA ILE A 70 11.37 14.09 7.06
C ILE A 70 11.07 14.18 5.57
N GLU A 71 12.07 14.45 4.74
CA GLU A 71 11.95 14.46 3.28
C GLU A 71 11.48 13.13 2.73
N ARG A 72 11.95 12.02 3.31
CA ARG A 72 11.50 10.68 2.90
C ARG A 72 10.04 10.41 3.25
N VAL A 73 9.55 10.85 4.42
CA VAL A 73 8.10 10.77 4.74
C VAL A 73 7.30 11.52 3.69
N TRP A 74 7.69 12.76 3.38
CA TRP A 74 7.06 13.57 2.35
C TRP A 74 7.09 12.90 0.97
N TYR A 75 8.22 12.31 0.61
CA TYR A 75 8.39 11.58 -0.64
C TYR A 75 7.44 10.38 -0.73
N GLU A 76 7.30 9.59 0.34
CA GLU A 76 6.41 8.43 0.35
C GLU A 76 4.92 8.81 0.25
N ILE A 77 4.52 9.92 0.87
CA ILE A 77 3.17 10.48 0.70
C ILE A 77 2.92 10.83 -0.77
N ASN A 78 3.83 11.59 -1.38
CA ASN A 78 3.68 11.99 -2.78
C ASN A 78 3.73 10.79 -3.73
N ARG A 79 4.60 9.82 -3.46
CA ARG A 79 4.66 8.57 -4.24
C ARG A 79 3.32 7.85 -4.19
N GLU A 80 2.73 7.66 -3.01
CA GLU A 80 1.44 7.00 -2.87
C GLU A 80 0.35 7.73 -3.67
N MET A 81 0.28 9.04 -3.56
CA MET A 81 -0.66 9.87 -4.32
C MET A 81 -0.49 9.71 -5.83
N VAL A 82 0.74 9.73 -6.33
CA VAL A 82 1.02 9.62 -7.77
C VAL A 82 0.79 8.19 -8.27
N GLU A 83 1.25 7.20 -7.53
CA GLU A 83 1.14 5.79 -7.93
C GLU A 83 -0.30 5.28 -7.86
N SER A 84 -1.11 5.79 -6.94
CA SER A 84 -2.53 5.41 -6.80
C SER A 84 -3.35 5.68 -8.06
N GLY A 85 -2.94 6.64 -8.89
CA GLY A 85 -3.62 6.99 -10.14
C GLY A 85 -3.13 6.26 -11.39
N LYS A 86 -2.12 5.38 -11.28
CA LYS A 86 -1.49 4.74 -12.45
C LYS A 86 -2.01 3.34 -12.71
N VAL A 87 -2.05 2.98 -14.00
CA VAL A 87 -2.08 1.60 -14.47
C VAL A 87 -0.66 1.24 -14.87
N VAL A 88 -0.08 0.23 -14.20
CA VAL A 88 1.35 -0.08 -14.36
C VAL A 88 1.61 -1.57 -14.29
N SER A 89 2.54 -2.05 -15.15
CA SER A 89 3.05 -3.43 -15.10
C SER A 89 4.37 -3.49 -14.34
N PHE A 90 4.55 -4.52 -13.55
CA PHE A 90 5.81 -4.82 -12.85
C PHE A 90 5.93 -6.32 -12.57
N ASP A 91 7.14 -6.78 -12.27
CA ASP A 91 7.37 -8.17 -11.90
C ASP A 91 7.20 -8.35 -10.39
N ALA A 92 6.43 -9.36 -9.98
CA ALA A 92 6.19 -9.67 -8.59
C ALA A 92 6.19 -11.18 -8.32
N GLU A 93 6.49 -11.56 -7.08
CA GLU A 93 6.26 -12.93 -6.60
C GLU A 93 4.77 -13.15 -6.38
N LEU A 94 4.23 -14.14 -7.08
CA LEU A 94 2.85 -14.56 -7.00
C LEU A 94 2.76 -15.95 -6.37
N SER A 95 1.96 -16.08 -5.31
CA SER A 95 1.59 -17.36 -4.72
C SER A 95 0.30 -17.86 -5.33
N ARG A 96 0.32 -19.07 -5.88
CA ARG A 96 -0.85 -19.74 -6.47
C ARG A 96 -1.61 -20.54 -5.40
N PRO A 97 -2.90 -20.88 -5.62
CA PRO A 97 -3.69 -21.67 -4.67
C PRO A 97 -3.09 -23.06 -4.34
N ASN A 98 -2.29 -23.64 -5.25
CA ASN A 98 -1.58 -24.89 -5.05
C ASN A 98 -0.29 -24.75 -4.20
N GLY A 99 0.05 -23.52 -3.76
CA GLY A 99 1.25 -23.24 -2.97
C GLY A 99 2.50 -22.91 -3.79
N ASP A 100 2.46 -23.00 -5.12
CA ASP A 100 3.58 -22.64 -5.97
C ASP A 100 3.83 -21.13 -5.94
N LYS A 101 5.11 -20.75 -5.88
CA LYS A 101 5.56 -19.37 -6.00
C LYS A 101 6.21 -19.17 -7.35
N VAL A 102 5.75 -18.18 -8.09
CA VAL A 102 6.26 -17.85 -9.41
C VAL A 102 6.56 -16.37 -9.51
N GLN A 103 7.66 -16.01 -10.18
CA GLN A 103 7.90 -14.64 -10.60
C GLN A 103 7.12 -14.41 -11.88
N GLN A 104 6.26 -13.42 -11.88
CA GLN A 104 5.39 -13.14 -12.99
C GLN A 104 5.15 -11.65 -13.14
N ARG A 105 4.97 -11.21 -14.37
CA ARG A 105 4.50 -9.87 -14.67
C ARG A 105 3.04 -9.73 -14.22
N VAL A 106 2.77 -8.67 -13.49
CA VAL A 106 1.42 -8.30 -13.03
C VAL A 106 1.08 -6.88 -13.46
N VAL A 107 -0.20 -6.56 -13.51
CA VAL A 107 -0.67 -5.20 -13.80
C VAL A 107 -1.49 -4.69 -12.62
N ARG A 108 -1.08 -3.56 -12.08
CA ARG A 108 -1.79 -2.84 -11.02
C ARG A 108 -2.65 -1.73 -11.64
N VAL A 109 -3.90 -1.68 -11.26
CA VAL A 109 -4.86 -0.64 -11.67
C VAL A 109 -5.15 0.25 -10.46
N GLY A 110 -4.42 1.34 -10.35
CA GLY A 110 -4.49 2.24 -9.20
C GLY A 110 -4.19 1.52 -7.89
N THR A 111 -5.00 1.81 -6.88
CA THR A 111 -5.06 1.08 -5.60
C THR A 111 -6.25 0.12 -5.53
N PHE A 112 -6.90 -0.16 -6.68
CA PHE A 112 -8.13 -0.96 -6.71
C PHE A 112 -7.85 -2.45 -6.89
N ASN A 113 -7.10 -2.82 -7.93
CA ASN A 113 -6.87 -4.21 -8.27
C ASN A 113 -5.45 -4.46 -8.80
N VAL A 114 -4.98 -5.69 -8.61
CA VAL A 114 -3.83 -6.25 -9.32
C VAL A 114 -4.28 -7.51 -10.06
N ILE A 115 -3.79 -7.69 -11.27
CA ILE A 115 -4.10 -8.85 -12.12
C ILE A 115 -2.83 -9.50 -12.64
N SER A 116 -2.91 -10.81 -12.89
CA SER A 116 -1.85 -11.57 -13.57
C SER A 116 -1.91 -11.40 -15.09
N GLU A 117 -0.91 -11.92 -15.81
CA GLU A 117 -0.92 -11.96 -17.28
C GLU A 117 -2.09 -12.75 -17.84
N GLU A 118 -2.58 -13.76 -17.13
CA GLU A 118 -3.75 -14.56 -17.52
C GLU A 118 -5.07 -13.86 -17.22
N GLY A 119 -5.03 -12.65 -16.63
CA GLY A 119 -6.22 -11.87 -16.24
C GLY A 119 -6.82 -12.29 -14.91
N LYS A 120 -6.12 -13.10 -14.12
CA LYS A 120 -6.56 -13.49 -12.78
C LYS A 120 -6.42 -12.32 -11.82
N TYR A 121 -7.42 -12.09 -10.99
CA TYR A 121 -7.39 -11.10 -9.93
C TYR A 121 -6.57 -11.62 -8.76
N LEU A 122 -5.75 -10.74 -8.21
CA LEU A 122 -4.81 -11.02 -7.14
C LEU A 122 -5.15 -10.18 -5.91
N GLN A 123 -4.78 -10.66 -4.74
CA GLN A 123 -4.81 -9.87 -3.51
C GLN A 123 -3.37 -9.68 -3.00
N TYR A 124 -3.12 -8.54 -2.38
CA TYR A 124 -1.89 -8.29 -1.65
C TYR A 124 -2.03 -8.80 -0.21
N VAL A 125 -1.05 -9.56 0.25
CA VAL A 125 -0.99 -10.09 1.62
C VAL A 125 0.16 -9.41 2.35
N PRO A 126 -0.11 -8.35 3.14
CA PRO A 126 0.92 -7.55 3.81
C PRO A 126 1.87 -8.38 4.67
N SER A 127 1.33 -9.34 5.45
CA SER A 127 2.14 -10.20 6.33
C SER A 127 3.17 -11.06 5.60
N LYS A 128 2.97 -11.31 4.30
CA LYS A 128 3.89 -12.06 3.44
C LYS A 128 4.67 -11.17 2.48
N GLY A 129 4.24 -9.90 2.31
CA GLY A 129 4.81 -8.98 1.32
C GLY A 129 4.66 -9.47 -0.12
N SER A 130 3.68 -10.34 -0.41
CA SER A 130 3.50 -11.00 -1.71
C SER A 130 2.07 -10.89 -2.22
N LEU A 131 1.90 -11.13 -3.52
CA LEU A 131 0.60 -11.27 -4.15
C LEU A 131 0.14 -12.72 -4.10
N GLU A 132 -1.16 -12.93 -3.92
CA GLU A 132 -1.80 -14.24 -3.97
C GLU A 132 -2.92 -14.25 -5.00
N GLU A 133 -3.02 -15.33 -5.77
CA GLU A 133 -4.16 -15.53 -6.65
C GLU A 133 -5.41 -15.79 -5.82
N LEU A 134 -6.50 -15.05 -6.11
CA LEU A 134 -7.78 -15.28 -5.46
C LEU A 134 -8.28 -16.69 -5.80
N ALA A 135 -8.67 -17.45 -4.77
CA ALA A 135 -9.21 -18.81 -4.93
C ALA A 135 -10.50 -18.81 -5.77
N ARG A 136 -11.31 -17.76 -5.64
CA ARG A 136 -12.48 -17.51 -6.49
C ARG A 136 -12.25 -16.25 -7.31
N GLN A 137 -12.44 -16.40 -8.59
CA GLN A 137 -12.26 -15.33 -9.57
C GLN A 137 -13.62 -14.73 -9.95
N PRO A 138 -13.64 -13.46 -10.41
CA PRO A 138 -14.83 -12.88 -11.01
C PRO A 138 -15.31 -13.69 -12.22
N SER A 139 -16.54 -13.43 -12.69
CA SER A 139 -17.12 -14.10 -13.85
C SER A 139 -16.31 -13.89 -15.14
N GLY A 140 -16.47 -14.79 -16.12
CA GLY A 140 -15.66 -14.86 -17.33
C GLY A 140 -15.42 -13.54 -18.09
N PRO A 141 -16.42 -12.65 -18.26
CA PRO A 141 -16.21 -11.37 -18.95
C PRO A 141 -15.16 -10.49 -18.29
N TYR A 142 -15.12 -10.44 -16.96
CA TYR A 142 -14.13 -9.64 -16.22
C TYR A 142 -12.72 -10.19 -16.39
N ILE A 143 -12.57 -11.51 -16.37
CA ILE A 143 -11.27 -12.17 -16.65
C ILE A 143 -10.81 -11.88 -18.08
N GLY A 144 -11.74 -11.90 -19.05
CA GLY A 144 -11.43 -11.57 -20.45
C GLY A 144 -10.89 -10.14 -20.59
N TRP A 145 -11.55 -9.16 -20.00
CA TRP A 145 -11.11 -7.76 -20.02
C TRP A 145 -9.77 -7.55 -19.26
N ALA A 146 -9.60 -8.23 -18.15
CA ALA A 146 -8.35 -8.17 -17.39
C ALA A 146 -7.18 -8.75 -18.19
N LYS A 147 -7.39 -9.87 -18.89
CA LYS A 147 -6.38 -10.48 -19.77
C LYS A 147 -6.03 -9.57 -20.96
N GLU A 148 -7.05 -8.93 -21.56
CA GLU A 148 -6.83 -7.95 -22.63
C GLU A 148 -5.98 -6.77 -22.14
N LEU A 149 -6.31 -6.20 -20.97
CA LEU A 149 -5.52 -5.13 -20.34
C LEU A 149 -4.09 -5.58 -20.07
N ALA A 150 -3.90 -6.79 -19.51
CA ALA A 150 -2.56 -7.30 -19.19
C ALA A 150 -1.68 -7.51 -20.43
N GLY A 151 -2.28 -7.85 -21.56
CA GLY A 151 -1.59 -7.99 -22.85
C GLY A 151 -1.37 -6.69 -23.63
N SER A 152 -1.93 -5.58 -23.16
CA SER A 152 -1.86 -4.29 -23.83
C SER A 152 -0.73 -3.42 -23.32
N THR A 153 -0.24 -2.55 -24.21
CA THR A 153 0.73 -1.50 -23.85
C THR A 153 0.18 -0.09 -24.05
N GLU A 154 -0.93 0.04 -24.81
CA GLU A 154 -1.52 1.33 -25.20
C GLU A 154 -3.04 1.21 -25.36
N GLY A 155 -3.71 2.37 -25.33
CA GLY A 155 -5.13 2.48 -25.65
C GLY A 155 -6.03 2.49 -24.40
N LEU A 156 -7.34 2.47 -24.69
CA LEU A 156 -8.40 2.42 -23.69
C LEU A 156 -8.97 1.01 -23.61
N HIS A 157 -8.92 0.41 -22.45
CA HIS A 157 -9.42 -0.95 -22.21
C HIS A 157 -10.53 -0.94 -21.17
N ARG A 158 -11.51 -1.81 -21.38
CA ARG A 158 -12.53 -2.07 -20.37
C ARG A 158 -11.94 -2.91 -19.26
N PHE A 159 -12.23 -2.55 -18.02
CA PHE A 159 -11.75 -3.27 -16.85
C PHE A 159 -12.80 -3.27 -15.73
N GLY A 160 -12.92 -4.36 -15.00
CA GLY A 160 -13.77 -4.46 -13.82
C GLY A 160 -12.99 -4.03 -12.58
N ILE A 161 -13.42 -2.93 -11.96
CA ILE A 161 -12.79 -2.39 -10.74
C ILE A 161 -13.62 -2.78 -9.52
N ASP A 162 -12.95 -3.26 -8.48
CA ASP A 162 -13.52 -3.36 -7.13
C ASP A 162 -12.92 -2.25 -6.24
N PRO A 163 -13.70 -1.20 -5.93
CA PRO A 163 -13.21 -0.07 -5.14
C PRO A 163 -13.30 -0.29 -3.62
N THR A 164 -13.64 -1.50 -3.14
CA THR A 164 -14.04 -1.71 -1.75
C THR A 164 -12.91 -1.97 -0.77
N GLY A 165 -11.66 -1.99 -1.21
CA GLY A 165 -10.55 -2.21 -0.29
C GLY A 165 -9.19 -1.88 -0.85
N PRO A 166 -8.25 -1.45 0.01
CA PRO A 166 -6.91 -1.03 -0.39
C PRO A 166 -5.98 -2.17 -0.81
N SER A 167 -6.33 -3.42 -0.50
CA SER A 167 -5.54 -4.63 -0.82
C SER A 167 -6.12 -5.50 -1.95
N GLY A 168 -7.06 -4.97 -2.73
CA GLY A 168 -7.62 -5.67 -3.88
C GLY A 168 -9.14 -5.87 -3.84
N GLY A 169 -9.81 -5.17 -2.94
CA GLY A 169 -11.26 -5.15 -2.83
C GLY A 169 -11.84 -6.16 -1.84
N SER A 170 -12.69 -5.68 -0.94
CA SER A 170 -13.36 -6.53 0.05
C SER A 170 -14.53 -7.30 -0.53
N PHE A 171 -15.11 -6.84 -1.64
CA PHE A 171 -16.17 -7.54 -2.33
C PHE A 171 -15.65 -8.85 -2.98
N LEU A 172 -14.47 -8.80 -3.60
CA LEU A 172 -13.80 -10.00 -4.10
C LEU A 172 -13.48 -10.97 -2.96
N ALA A 173 -13.04 -10.48 -1.80
CA ALA A 173 -12.83 -11.31 -0.60
C ALA A 173 -14.16 -11.88 -0.05
N ALA A 174 -15.25 -11.12 -0.09
CA ALA A 174 -16.57 -11.60 0.31
C ALA A 174 -17.11 -12.68 -0.62
N LEU A 175 -16.85 -12.60 -1.93
CA LEU A 175 -17.16 -13.65 -2.90
C LEU A 175 -16.41 -14.96 -2.60
N ILE A 176 -15.17 -14.87 -2.11
CA ILE A 176 -14.37 -16.04 -1.72
C ILE A 176 -15.00 -16.75 -0.51
N ASN A 177 -15.53 -15.98 0.43
CA ASN A 177 -16.09 -16.48 1.68
C ASN A 177 -17.58 -16.89 1.56
N SER A 178 -18.27 -16.57 0.45
CA SER A 178 -19.65 -16.98 0.25
C SER A 178 -19.70 -18.43 -0.25
N PRO A 179 -20.47 -19.34 0.42
CA PRO A 179 -20.57 -20.73 0.00
C PRO A 179 -21.19 -20.83 -1.40
N ASN A 180 -20.62 -21.69 -2.25
CA ASN A 180 -21.19 -22.02 -3.55
C ASN A 180 -22.57 -22.67 -3.39
N LEU A 181 -23.41 -22.59 -4.41
CA LEU A 181 -24.70 -23.28 -4.43
C LEU A 181 -24.56 -24.80 -4.17
N GLU A 182 -23.45 -25.41 -4.60
CA GLU A 182 -23.14 -26.82 -4.38
C GLU A 182 -22.71 -27.13 -2.92
N GLU A 183 -22.18 -26.15 -2.19
CA GLU A 183 -21.79 -26.28 -0.78
C GLU A 183 -22.95 -26.02 0.20
N ARG A 184 -24.10 -25.63 -0.32
CA ARG A 184 -25.33 -25.35 0.48
C ARG A 184 -26.22 -26.54 0.74
N TRP A 185 -25.86 -27.74 0.26
CA TRP A 185 -26.65 -28.98 0.40
C TRP A 185 -25.90 -30.07 1.14
#